data_61558621e447c578b16d0354ca081187
#
_entry.id   61558621e447c578b16d0354ca081187
#
_cell.length_a   1.000
_cell.length_b   1.000
_cell.length_c   1.000
_cell.angle_alpha   90.00
_cell.angle_beta   90.00
_cell.angle_gamma   90.00
#
_symmetry.space_group_name_H-M   'P 1'
#
loop_
_entity.id
_entity.type
_entity.pdbx_description
1 polymer ?
#
loop_
_entity_poly.entity_id
_entity_poly.type
_entity_poly.pdbx_seq_one_letter_code
_entity_poly.pdbx_strand_id
1 'polypeptide(L)'
;MSLQDKKRLQRGFTLIELLIVMSIIGILASIVVPNYQRNLIKAREAVLMEDLHQMRRAIDAYFADNIKYPESLEDLVDNKYLRDLPRDPFTKEIDTWEEVAPTPSVEGELAEGGLEDVHSGSDLIGLNGIPYRDW
;
A
#
# COMPACT_ATOMS: atom_id res chain seq x y z
N MET A 1 71.68 -10.85 16.47
CA MET A 1 70.48 -10.10 16.89
C MET A 1 69.30 -10.85 16.27
N SER A 2 68.62 -11.69 17.04
CA SER A 2 67.53 -12.56 16.55
C SER A 2 66.24 -11.81 16.61
N LEU A 3 65.69 -11.49 15.44
CA LEU A 3 64.33 -11.00 15.30
C LEU A 3 63.41 -12.20 15.51
N GLN A 4 62.85 -12.35 16.68
CA GLN A 4 61.79 -13.30 16.96
C GLN A 4 60.56 -12.86 16.23
N ASP A 5 60.28 -13.46 15.10
CA ASP A 5 59.04 -13.40 14.39
C ASP A 5 57.93 -13.98 15.30
N LYS A 6 57.22 -13.12 16.01
CA LYS A 6 56.00 -13.50 16.73
C LYS A 6 54.95 -13.89 15.66
N LYS A 7 54.92 -15.14 15.26
CA LYS A 7 53.79 -15.73 14.54
C LYS A 7 52.54 -15.51 15.38
N ARG A 8 51.76 -14.49 15.07
CA ARG A 8 50.38 -14.34 15.56
C ARG A 8 49.63 -15.58 15.14
N LEU A 9 49.32 -16.44 16.08
CA LEU A 9 48.39 -17.55 15.87
C LEU A 9 47.04 -16.96 15.42
N GLN A 10 46.78 -17.05 14.15
CA GLN A 10 45.48 -16.72 13.60
C GLN A 10 44.49 -17.78 14.09
N ARG A 11 43.66 -17.40 15.05
CA ARG A 11 42.58 -18.23 15.56
C ARG A 11 41.43 -18.12 14.56
N GLY A 12 41.16 -19.19 13.83
CA GLY A 12 39.99 -19.35 12.99
C GLY A 12 38.80 -19.91 13.75
N PHE A 13 37.62 -19.82 13.17
CA PHE A 13 36.39 -20.43 13.69
C PHE A 13 36.41 -21.95 13.52
N THR A 14 35.77 -22.67 14.45
CA THR A 14 35.53 -24.09 14.31
C THR A 14 34.28 -24.36 13.48
N LEU A 15 34.19 -25.54 12.84
CA LEU A 15 33.00 -25.96 12.10
C LEU A 15 31.75 -25.99 12.98
N ILE A 16 31.88 -26.46 14.23
CA ILE A 16 30.77 -26.53 15.15
C ILE A 16 30.28 -25.12 15.57
N GLU A 17 31.19 -24.18 15.73
CA GLU A 17 30.87 -22.80 16.06
C GLU A 17 30.06 -22.14 14.93
N LEU A 18 30.46 -22.38 13.69
CA LEU A 18 29.72 -21.92 12.52
C LEU A 18 28.33 -22.56 12.43
N LEU A 19 28.21 -23.86 12.68
CA LEU A 19 26.93 -24.58 12.70
C LEU A 19 25.97 -24.03 13.76
N ILE A 20 26.46 -23.74 14.96
CA ILE A 20 25.65 -23.17 16.04
C ILE A 20 25.17 -21.78 15.64
N VAL A 21 26.04 -20.93 15.13
CA VAL A 21 25.68 -19.57 14.69
C VAL A 21 24.63 -19.61 13.59
N MET A 22 24.81 -20.45 12.57
CA MET A 22 23.84 -20.60 11.49
C MET A 22 22.50 -21.13 11.97
N SER A 23 22.49 -22.04 12.94
CA SER A 23 21.27 -22.57 13.56
C SER A 23 20.50 -21.47 14.32
N ILE A 24 21.19 -20.64 15.09
CA ILE A 24 20.60 -19.52 15.81
C ILE A 24 20.02 -18.49 14.83
N ILE A 25 20.76 -18.12 13.80
CA ILE A 25 20.29 -17.20 12.77
C ILE A 25 19.04 -17.76 12.06
N GLY A 26 19.04 -19.04 11.71
CA GLY A 26 17.90 -19.72 11.09
C GLY A 26 16.62 -19.67 11.96
N ILE A 27 16.76 -19.93 13.27
CA ILE A 27 15.65 -19.86 14.21
C ILE A 27 15.12 -18.42 14.33
N LEU A 28 15.97 -17.45 14.49
CA LEU A 28 15.58 -16.04 14.59
C LEU A 28 14.92 -15.55 13.30
N ALA A 29 15.48 -15.91 12.14
CA ALA A 29 14.94 -15.54 10.85
C ALA A 29 13.54 -16.12 10.62
N SER A 30 13.27 -17.34 11.09
CA SER A 30 11.95 -17.99 10.94
C SER A 30 10.82 -17.22 11.63
N ILE A 31 11.13 -16.45 12.67
CA ILE A 31 10.16 -15.63 13.41
C ILE A 31 10.04 -14.22 12.81
N VAL A 32 11.19 -13.63 12.44
CA VAL A 32 11.24 -12.21 12.00
C VAL A 32 10.67 -12.02 10.60
N VAL A 33 10.98 -12.93 9.67
CA VAL A 33 10.60 -12.79 8.26
C VAL A 33 9.08 -12.73 8.04
N PRO A 34 8.26 -13.65 8.59
CA PRO A 34 6.80 -13.59 8.38
C PRO A 34 6.18 -12.35 9.02
N ASN A 35 6.66 -11.91 10.17
CA ASN A 35 6.17 -10.70 10.83
C ASN A 35 6.50 -9.44 10.01
N TYR A 36 7.67 -9.38 9.40
CA TYR A 36 8.06 -8.28 8.53
C TYR A 36 7.14 -8.17 7.30
N GLN A 37 6.84 -9.28 6.64
CA GLN A 37 5.95 -9.33 5.49
C GLN A 37 4.54 -8.83 5.83
N ARG A 38 3.97 -9.29 6.96
CA ARG A 38 2.66 -8.81 7.43
C ARG A 38 2.66 -7.31 7.72
N ASN A 39 3.70 -6.80 8.36
CA ASN A 39 3.83 -5.38 8.66
C ASN A 39 3.94 -4.53 7.38
N LEU A 40 4.60 -5.04 6.35
CA LEU A 40 4.70 -4.38 5.05
C LEU A 40 3.33 -4.29 4.36
N ILE A 41 2.55 -5.38 4.38
CA ILE A 41 1.18 -5.37 3.84
C ILE A 41 0.32 -4.38 4.62
N LYS A 42 0.40 -4.39 5.95
CA LYS A 42 -0.34 -3.47 6.83
C LYS A 42 -0.03 -2.01 6.54
N ALA A 43 1.25 -1.70 6.27
CA ALA A 43 1.66 -0.35 5.87
C ALA A 43 1.07 0.06 4.51
N ARG A 44 1.04 -0.85 3.53
CA ARG A 44 0.41 -0.60 2.22
C ARG A 44 -1.10 -0.43 2.33
N GLU A 45 -1.77 -1.22 3.18
CA GLU A 45 -3.20 -1.07 3.46
C GLU A 45 -3.51 0.30 4.06
N ALA A 46 -2.68 0.80 4.97
CA ALA A 46 -2.84 2.12 5.55
C ALA A 46 -2.71 3.23 4.49
N VAL A 47 -1.77 3.09 3.54
CA VAL A 47 -1.63 4.01 2.40
C VAL A 47 -2.86 3.94 1.51
N LEU A 48 -3.36 2.75 1.17
CA LEU A 48 -4.57 2.58 0.36
C LEU A 48 -5.78 3.27 1.00
N MET A 49 -5.99 3.05 2.30
CA MET A 49 -7.09 3.69 3.02
C MET A 49 -7.00 5.22 2.99
N GLU A 50 -5.80 5.77 3.17
CA GLU A 50 -5.57 7.21 3.11
C GLU A 50 -5.82 7.76 1.71
N ASP A 51 -5.33 7.08 0.67
CA ASP A 51 -5.53 7.48 -0.73
C ASP A 51 -7.03 7.47 -1.10
N LEU A 52 -7.76 6.41 -0.75
CA LEU A 52 -9.20 6.31 -0.94
C LEU A 52 -9.93 7.44 -0.20
N HIS A 53 -9.54 7.71 1.04
CA HIS A 53 -10.14 8.77 1.84
C HIS A 53 -9.92 10.15 1.22
N GLN A 54 -8.73 10.44 0.73
CA GLN A 54 -8.41 11.70 0.06
C GLN A 54 -9.22 11.87 -1.23
N MET A 55 -9.32 10.83 -2.05
CA MET A 55 -10.10 10.88 -3.29
C MET A 55 -11.59 11.07 -3.02
N ARG A 56 -12.16 10.32 -2.07
CA ARG A 56 -13.57 10.45 -1.68
C ARG A 56 -13.89 11.83 -1.12
N ARG A 57 -13.01 12.40 -0.30
CA ARG A 57 -13.17 13.77 0.17
C ARG A 57 -13.11 14.82 -0.95
N ALA A 58 -12.28 14.58 -1.95
CA ALA A 58 -12.22 15.45 -3.12
C ALA A 58 -13.50 15.37 -3.96
N ILE A 59 -14.08 14.17 -4.11
CA ILE A 59 -15.39 13.97 -4.75
C ILE A 59 -16.48 14.72 -3.99
N ASP A 60 -16.52 14.56 -2.67
CA ASP A 60 -17.52 15.25 -1.81
C ASP A 60 -17.40 16.77 -1.89
N ALA A 61 -16.18 17.29 -1.89
CA ALA A 61 -15.92 18.73 -2.02
C ALA A 61 -16.37 19.26 -3.40
N TYR A 62 -16.06 18.51 -4.46
CA TYR A 62 -16.51 18.87 -5.81
C TYR A 62 -18.04 18.92 -5.89
N PHE A 63 -18.70 17.91 -5.33
CA PHE A 63 -20.16 17.84 -5.31
C PHE A 63 -20.77 19.00 -4.50
N ALA A 64 -20.19 19.34 -3.35
CA ALA A 64 -20.66 20.45 -2.51
C ALA A 64 -20.60 21.81 -3.24
N ASP A 65 -19.56 22.02 -4.05
CA ASP A 65 -19.36 23.27 -4.78
C ASP A 65 -20.19 23.36 -6.08
N ASN A 66 -20.37 22.23 -6.78
CA ASN A 66 -20.93 22.20 -8.12
C ASN A 66 -22.35 21.60 -8.19
N ILE A 67 -22.86 20.99 -7.11
CA ILE A 67 -24.14 20.28 -7.03
C ILE A 67 -24.26 19.14 -8.06
N LYS A 68 -23.13 18.67 -8.57
CA LYS A 68 -22.99 17.54 -9.47
C LYS A 68 -21.68 16.81 -9.17
N TYR A 69 -21.61 15.54 -9.50
CA TYR A 69 -20.40 14.77 -9.38
C TYR A 69 -19.37 15.11 -10.49
N PRO A 70 -18.08 14.92 -10.28
CA PRO A 70 -17.09 15.01 -11.35
C PRO A 70 -17.32 13.92 -12.40
N GLU A 71 -16.83 14.12 -13.62
CA GLU A 71 -16.95 13.12 -14.68
C GLU A 71 -15.96 11.97 -14.51
N SER A 72 -14.79 12.25 -13.92
CA SER A 72 -13.71 11.29 -13.70
C SER A 72 -12.78 11.73 -12.56
N LEU A 73 -11.83 10.88 -12.19
CA LEU A 73 -10.77 11.24 -11.22
C LEU A 73 -9.86 12.36 -11.76
N GLU A 74 -9.58 12.39 -13.06
CA GLU A 74 -8.79 13.42 -13.71
C GLU A 74 -9.46 14.80 -13.57
N ASP A 75 -10.78 14.85 -13.60
CA ASP A 75 -11.56 16.09 -13.43
C ASP A 75 -11.30 16.75 -12.06
N LEU A 76 -11.09 15.93 -11.02
CA LEU A 76 -10.70 16.42 -9.69
C LEU A 76 -9.31 17.06 -9.68
N VAL A 77 -8.38 16.54 -10.46
CA VAL A 77 -7.03 17.10 -10.59
C VAL A 77 -7.08 18.39 -11.40
N ASP A 78 -7.80 18.41 -12.52
CA ASP A 78 -7.93 19.57 -13.41
C ASP A 78 -8.62 20.75 -12.69
N ASN A 79 -9.61 20.48 -11.87
CA ASN A 79 -10.31 21.48 -11.08
C ASN A 79 -9.65 21.76 -9.70
N LYS A 80 -8.47 21.20 -9.43
CA LYS A 80 -7.67 21.45 -8.23
C LYS A 80 -8.29 21.00 -6.91
N TYR A 81 -9.23 20.07 -6.92
CA TYR A 81 -9.72 19.39 -5.73
C TYR A 81 -8.76 18.32 -5.25
N LEU A 82 -7.98 17.76 -6.18
CA LEU A 82 -6.90 16.82 -5.91
C LEU A 82 -5.61 17.37 -6.53
N ARG A 83 -4.47 17.20 -5.87
CA ARG A 83 -3.20 17.68 -6.38
C ARG A 83 -2.70 16.81 -7.54
N ASP A 84 -2.72 15.51 -7.33
CA ASP A 84 -2.35 14.47 -8.29
C ASP A 84 -3.13 13.20 -7.96
N LEU A 85 -3.30 12.32 -8.94
CA LEU A 85 -3.84 10.99 -8.70
C LEU A 85 -2.82 10.16 -7.91
N PRO A 86 -3.21 9.59 -6.77
CA PRO A 86 -2.32 8.72 -6.00
C PRO A 86 -2.08 7.41 -6.77
N ARG A 87 -0.92 6.82 -6.52
CA ARG A 87 -0.59 5.49 -7.03
C ARG A 87 -1.16 4.45 -6.09
N ASP A 88 -1.97 3.52 -6.62
CA ASP A 88 -2.46 2.38 -5.85
C ASP A 88 -1.26 1.55 -5.32
N PRO A 89 -1.13 1.35 -4.01
CA PRO A 89 0.02 0.66 -3.42
C PRO A 89 0.10 -0.84 -3.77
N PHE A 90 -0.99 -1.42 -4.27
CA PHE A 90 -1.06 -2.84 -4.64
C PHE A 90 -0.89 -3.09 -6.13
N THR A 91 -1.54 -2.31 -6.99
CA THR A 91 -1.36 -2.39 -8.44
C THR A 91 -0.12 -1.65 -8.91
N LYS A 92 0.36 -0.66 -8.13
CA LYS A 92 1.49 0.24 -8.41
C LYS A 92 1.28 1.15 -9.62
N GLU A 93 0.04 1.31 -10.06
CA GLU A 93 -0.35 2.15 -11.17
C GLU A 93 -1.28 3.27 -10.69
N ILE A 94 -1.44 4.31 -11.53
CA ILE A 94 -2.32 5.46 -11.25
C ILE A 94 -3.67 5.35 -11.97
N ASP A 95 -3.77 4.48 -12.95
CA ASP A 95 -4.90 4.31 -13.87
C ASP A 95 -5.73 3.05 -13.60
N THR A 96 -5.46 2.37 -12.49
CA THR A 96 -6.16 1.14 -12.08
C THR A 96 -7.25 1.38 -11.04
N TRP A 97 -7.53 2.62 -10.68
CA TRP A 97 -8.65 2.95 -9.81
C TRP A 97 -9.97 2.62 -10.51
N GLU A 98 -10.87 1.96 -9.80
CA GLU A 98 -12.22 1.68 -10.30
C GLU A 98 -13.15 2.83 -9.92
N GLU A 99 -13.64 3.53 -10.93
CA GLU A 99 -14.60 4.62 -10.79
C GLU A 99 -16.02 4.07 -10.73
N VAL A 100 -16.78 4.52 -9.74
CA VAL A 100 -18.18 4.12 -9.53
C VAL A 100 -19.09 5.26 -9.90
N ALA A 101 -19.97 5.00 -10.87
CA ALA A 101 -20.96 5.99 -11.31
C ALA A 101 -22.02 6.24 -10.24
N PRO A 102 -22.65 7.45 -10.23
CA PRO A 102 -23.73 7.78 -9.32
C PRO A 102 -24.87 6.77 -9.37
N THR A 103 -25.37 6.40 -8.19
CA THR A 103 -26.54 5.54 -8.05
C THR A 103 -27.81 6.40 -8.01
N PRO A 104 -28.96 5.91 -8.59
CA PRO A 104 -30.23 6.62 -8.49
C PRO A 104 -30.64 6.83 -7.02
N SER A 105 -31.08 8.04 -6.70
CA SER A 105 -31.68 8.32 -5.39
C SER A 105 -32.97 7.50 -5.19
N VAL A 106 -33.43 7.41 -3.94
CA VAL A 106 -34.71 6.73 -3.60
C VAL A 106 -35.90 7.32 -4.38
N GLU A 107 -35.78 8.55 -4.84
CA GLU A 107 -36.79 9.26 -5.65
C GLU A 107 -36.62 9.05 -7.17
N GLY A 108 -35.61 8.22 -7.58
CA GLY A 108 -35.35 7.89 -8.97
C GLY A 108 -34.59 8.96 -9.75
N GLU A 109 -34.13 10.03 -9.11
CA GLU A 109 -33.30 11.05 -9.74
C GLU A 109 -31.83 10.61 -9.70
N LEU A 110 -31.17 10.62 -10.88
CA LEU A 110 -29.74 10.44 -11.03
C LEU A 110 -29.07 11.80 -10.80
N ALA A 111 -28.11 11.87 -9.90
CA ALA A 111 -27.22 13.03 -9.81
C ALA A 111 -26.38 13.10 -11.10
N GLU A 112 -26.18 14.31 -11.62
CA GLU A 112 -25.32 14.52 -12.79
C GLU A 112 -23.86 14.25 -12.43
N GLY A 113 -23.11 13.65 -13.37
CA GLY A 113 -21.68 13.31 -13.27
C GLY A 113 -21.41 11.84 -13.45
N GLY A 114 -20.14 11.47 -13.53
CA GLY A 114 -19.68 10.12 -13.79
C GLY A 114 -19.08 9.38 -12.59
N LEU A 115 -18.70 10.12 -11.52
CA LEU A 115 -17.90 9.60 -10.43
C LEU A 115 -18.51 9.93 -9.05
N GLU A 116 -19.14 8.96 -8.41
CA GLU A 116 -19.67 9.08 -7.04
C GLU A 116 -18.69 8.48 -5.99
N ASP A 117 -18.05 7.37 -6.34
CA ASP A 117 -17.12 6.67 -5.45
C ASP A 117 -15.94 6.08 -6.24
N VAL A 118 -14.92 5.65 -5.52
CA VAL A 118 -13.72 5.04 -6.09
C VAL A 118 -13.26 3.86 -5.24
N HIS A 119 -12.82 2.80 -5.91
CA HIS A 119 -12.26 1.60 -5.31
C HIS A 119 -10.88 1.27 -5.89
N SER A 120 -10.12 0.44 -5.17
CA SER A 120 -8.87 -0.11 -5.70
C SER A 120 -9.15 -1.10 -6.83
N GLY A 121 -8.36 -1.06 -7.90
CA GLY A 121 -8.40 -2.05 -8.98
C GLY A 121 -7.69 -3.37 -8.64
N SER A 122 -7.29 -3.59 -7.40
CA SER A 122 -6.60 -4.80 -6.98
C SER A 122 -7.58 -5.90 -6.58
N ASP A 123 -7.40 -7.09 -7.17
CA ASP A 123 -8.13 -8.31 -6.81
C ASP A 123 -7.60 -9.01 -5.55
N LEU A 124 -6.53 -8.49 -4.95
CA LEU A 124 -5.94 -9.08 -3.76
C LEU A 124 -6.86 -8.91 -2.55
N ILE A 125 -6.75 -9.85 -1.62
CA ILE A 125 -7.52 -9.87 -0.37
C ILE A 125 -6.70 -9.21 0.73
N GLY A 126 -7.32 -8.28 1.45
CA GLY A 126 -6.72 -7.61 2.59
C GLY A 126 -6.51 -8.52 3.80
N LEU A 127 -5.75 -8.07 4.76
CA LEU A 127 -5.51 -8.78 6.01
C LEU A 127 -6.80 -9.01 6.84
N ASN A 128 -7.82 -8.21 6.57
CA ASN A 128 -9.16 -8.34 7.15
C ASN A 128 -10.06 -9.38 6.42
N GLY A 129 -9.56 -9.99 5.34
CA GLY A 129 -10.29 -10.95 4.52
C GLY A 129 -11.23 -10.34 3.47
N ILE A 130 -11.23 -9.01 3.32
CA ILE A 130 -12.04 -8.29 2.33
C ILE A 130 -11.15 -7.95 1.14
N PRO A 131 -11.59 -8.21 -0.12
CA PRO A 131 -10.86 -7.76 -1.31
C PRO A 131 -10.68 -6.24 -1.32
N TYR A 132 -9.53 -5.74 -1.80
CA TYR A 132 -9.27 -4.30 -1.84
C TYR A 132 -10.24 -3.53 -2.75
N ARG A 133 -10.78 -4.19 -3.77
CA ARG A 133 -11.84 -3.60 -4.63
C ARG A 133 -13.15 -3.28 -3.89
N ASP A 134 -13.32 -3.86 -2.69
CA ASP A 134 -14.53 -3.68 -1.88
C ASP A 134 -14.30 -2.71 -0.70
N TRP A 135 -13.13 -2.04 -0.69
CA TRP A 135 -12.75 -1.07 0.34
C TRP A 135 -13.28 0.33 0.09
#